data_ba7752e900e2168cda4104236230bfbe
#
_entry.id   ba7752e900e2168cda4104236230bfbe
#
_cell.length_a   1.000
_cell.length_b   1.000
_cell.length_c   1.000
_cell.angle_alpha   90.00
_cell.angle_beta   90.00
_cell.angle_gamma   90.00
#
_symmetry.space_group_name_H-M   'P 1'
#
loop_
_entity.id
_entity.type
_entity.pdbx_description
1 polymer ?
#
loop_
_entity_poly.entity_id
_entity_poly.type
_entity_poly.pdbx_seq_one_letter_code
_entity_poly.pdbx_strand_id
1 'polypeptide(L)'
;MKKVIVFAIIGVMLLTGCHQTKAVQYNVDPDQVFGQHYTAKDFGIWYLLDYYENQYATLVNAAMERLPEDKQTTWDNQKGLQLPASDTAAFMNALREGKMPLSPNGSKLIPCWLPVSPSQEELYQFNVCYGDASGNPIFNGTQVKKCAVEKSDYTGGYEVLMQFDMKTADQWQKFTAANVHKRVGMMLGSDRLLNAPQIMCEIAGGACCISGTTEEECYAIANILNKK
;
A
#
# COMPACT_ATOMS: atom_id res chain seq x y z
N MET A 1 -25.22 5.17 12.19
CA MET A 1 -23.97 4.39 12.25
C MET A 1 -24.03 3.33 11.16
N LYS A 2 -23.44 3.63 9.97
CA LYS A 2 -23.31 2.65 8.88
C LYS A 2 -21.96 1.98 9.04
N LYS A 3 -21.95 0.71 9.39
CA LYS A 3 -20.76 -0.13 9.41
C LYS A 3 -20.28 -0.29 7.98
N VAL A 4 -19.13 0.29 7.68
CA VAL A 4 -18.40 -0.03 6.44
C VAL A 4 -17.76 -1.39 6.65
N ILE A 5 -18.46 -2.42 6.20
CA ILE A 5 -17.91 -3.77 6.14
C ILE A 5 -17.16 -3.85 4.81
N VAL A 6 -15.85 -3.70 4.84
CA VAL A 6 -14.99 -4.00 3.69
C VAL A 6 -14.86 -5.52 3.63
N PHE A 7 -15.73 -6.16 2.90
CA PHE A 7 -15.57 -7.57 2.53
C PHE A 7 -14.52 -7.65 1.42
N ALA A 8 -13.33 -8.14 1.74
CA ALA A 8 -12.42 -8.69 0.73
C ALA A 8 -13.01 -10.04 0.26
N ILE A 9 -13.98 -10.00 -0.64
CA ILE A 9 -14.43 -11.20 -1.33
C ILE A 9 -13.49 -11.39 -2.51
N ILE A 10 -12.56 -12.32 -2.34
CA ILE A 10 -11.71 -12.82 -3.42
C ILE A 10 -12.62 -13.65 -4.32
N GLY A 11 -12.99 -13.08 -5.46
CA GLY A 11 -13.54 -13.86 -6.56
C GLY A 11 -12.49 -14.87 -7.00
N VAL A 12 -12.67 -16.14 -6.64
CA VAL A 12 -11.86 -17.25 -7.15
C VAL A 12 -12.19 -17.40 -8.63
N MET A 13 -11.47 -16.69 -9.50
CA MET A 13 -11.45 -17.05 -10.90
C MET A 13 -10.65 -18.33 -11.05
N LEU A 14 -11.35 -19.44 -11.22
CA LEU A 14 -10.79 -20.69 -11.74
C LEU A 14 -10.30 -20.43 -13.16
N LEU A 15 -9.08 -19.98 -13.30
CA LEU A 15 -8.36 -19.97 -14.59
C LEU A 15 -7.94 -21.42 -14.92
N THR A 16 -8.91 -22.23 -15.30
CA THR A 16 -8.64 -23.50 -15.96
C THR A 16 -8.30 -23.20 -17.43
N GLY A 17 -7.03 -23.23 -17.75
CA GLY A 17 -6.57 -23.15 -19.13
C GLY A 17 -5.07 -22.91 -19.18
N CYS A 18 -4.30 -23.93 -19.54
CA CYS A 18 -2.89 -23.82 -19.95
C CYS A 18 -2.79 -23.07 -21.29
N HIS A 19 -3.05 -21.79 -21.28
CA HIS A 19 -2.60 -20.89 -22.35
C HIS A 19 -1.58 -19.94 -21.73
N GLN A 20 -0.40 -19.87 -22.35
CA GLN A 20 0.55 -18.79 -22.12
C GLN A 20 -0.13 -17.48 -22.58
N THR A 21 -0.96 -16.90 -21.71
CA THR A 21 -1.54 -15.58 -21.96
C THR A 21 -0.38 -14.60 -21.86
N LYS A 22 -0.03 -13.98 -22.98
CA LYS A 22 0.89 -12.83 -23.01
C LYS A 22 0.44 -11.82 -21.96
N ALA A 23 1.40 -11.24 -21.26
CA ALA A 23 1.12 -10.16 -20.32
C ALA A 23 0.33 -9.06 -21.02
N VAL A 24 -0.80 -8.64 -20.45
CA VAL A 24 -1.61 -7.57 -21.00
C VAL A 24 -0.84 -6.26 -20.84
N GLN A 25 -0.65 -5.54 -21.95
CA GLN A 25 -0.13 -4.18 -21.94
C GLN A 25 -1.26 -3.20 -22.20
N TYR A 26 -1.33 -2.19 -21.38
CA TYR A 26 -2.31 -1.11 -21.49
C TYR A 26 -1.71 0.09 -22.20
N ASN A 27 -2.52 0.87 -22.90
CA ASN A 27 -2.06 2.05 -23.64
C ASN A 27 -1.89 3.27 -22.69
N VAL A 28 -1.07 3.10 -21.69
CA VAL A 28 -0.73 4.12 -20.69
C VAL A 28 0.78 4.07 -20.46
N ASP A 29 1.43 5.23 -20.46
CA ASP A 29 2.84 5.36 -20.12
C ASP A 29 3.00 5.57 -18.61
N PRO A 30 3.56 4.61 -17.86
CA PRO A 30 3.75 4.75 -16.41
C PRO A 30 4.59 5.96 -16.02
N ASP A 31 5.57 6.33 -16.83
CA ASP A 31 6.47 7.45 -16.53
C ASP A 31 5.74 8.79 -16.59
N GLN A 32 4.73 8.91 -17.45
CA GLN A 32 3.85 10.10 -17.50
C GLN A 32 2.90 10.13 -16.30
N VAL A 33 2.32 8.99 -15.92
CA VAL A 33 1.38 8.91 -14.80
C VAL A 33 2.06 9.21 -13.47
N PHE A 34 3.25 8.66 -13.26
CA PHE A 34 3.94 8.78 -11.98
C PHE A 34 5.00 9.88 -11.93
N GLY A 35 5.30 10.52 -13.05
CA GLY A 35 6.31 11.57 -13.16
C GLY A 35 7.76 11.08 -13.00
N GLN A 36 7.96 9.75 -12.92
CA GLN A 36 9.27 9.10 -12.82
C GLN A 36 9.23 7.67 -13.31
N HIS A 37 10.41 7.11 -13.62
CA HIS A 37 10.54 5.75 -14.09
C HIS A 37 10.52 4.74 -12.95
N TYR A 38 9.60 3.77 -13.03
CA TYR A 38 9.54 2.62 -12.14
C TYR A 38 9.62 1.30 -12.90
N THR A 39 10.18 0.31 -12.25
CA THR A 39 10.26 -1.08 -12.69
C THR A 39 9.54 -2.00 -11.69
N ALA A 40 9.34 -3.26 -12.05
CA ALA A 40 8.76 -4.25 -11.10
C ALA A 40 9.57 -4.39 -9.80
N LYS A 41 10.88 -4.05 -9.79
CA LYS A 41 11.72 -4.08 -8.58
C LYS A 41 11.33 -2.99 -7.58
N ASP A 42 10.75 -1.91 -8.07
CA ASP A 42 10.37 -0.75 -7.25
C ASP A 42 9.00 -0.95 -6.57
N PHE A 43 8.22 -1.94 -7.00
CA PHE A 43 7.00 -2.33 -6.28
C PHE A 43 7.32 -3.24 -5.10
N GLY A 44 6.71 -2.97 -3.95
CA GLY A 44 6.89 -3.78 -2.74
C GLY A 44 5.66 -3.83 -1.86
N ILE A 45 5.51 -4.97 -1.16
CA ILE A 45 4.57 -5.15 -0.05
C ILE A 45 5.37 -5.09 1.25
N TRP A 46 4.94 -4.25 2.17
CA TRP A 46 5.64 -3.87 3.39
C TRP A 46 4.75 -4.10 4.61
N TYR A 47 5.33 -4.28 5.80
CA TYR A 47 4.59 -4.12 7.03
C TYR A 47 4.14 -2.66 7.20
N LEU A 48 3.01 -2.46 7.89
CA LEU A 48 2.57 -1.15 8.36
C LEU A 48 2.53 -1.15 9.89
N LEU A 49 2.91 -0.03 10.50
CA LEU A 49 2.55 0.23 11.88
C LEU A 49 1.04 0.47 11.97
N ASP A 50 0.40 -0.23 12.86
CA ASP A 50 -1.01 0.02 13.15
C ASP A 50 -1.19 1.31 13.95
N TYR A 51 -2.28 2.03 13.73
CA TYR A 51 -2.53 3.33 14.35
C TYR A 51 -2.63 3.27 15.88
N TYR A 52 -3.00 2.12 16.43
CA TYR A 52 -3.05 1.89 17.89
C TYR A 52 -1.70 1.46 18.49
N GLU A 53 -0.66 1.27 17.69
CA GLU A 53 0.67 0.94 18.21
C GLU A 53 1.34 2.17 18.83
N ASN A 54 1.99 1.96 19.98
CA ASN A 54 2.67 3.03 20.69
C ASN A 54 3.74 3.74 19.84
N GLN A 55 4.40 3.02 18.94
CA GLN A 55 5.39 3.60 18.03
C GLN A 55 4.77 4.59 17.06
N TYR A 56 3.60 4.28 16.49
CA TYR A 56 2.87 5.20 15.62
C TYR A 56 2.48 6.47 16.41
N ALA A 57 1.87 6.28 17.58
CA ALA A 57 1.47 7.39 18.45
C ALA A 57 2.66 8.29 18.82
N THR A 58 3.80 7.70 19.20
CA THR A 58 5.01 8.44 19.54
C THR A 58 5.51 9.28 18.37
N LEU A 59 5.53 8.73 17.16
CA LEU A 59 5.95 9.45 15.95
C LEU A 59 5.03 10.64 15.64
N VAL A 60 3.73 10.40 15.66
CA VAL A 60 2.75 11.43 15.34
C VAL A 60 2.78 12.56 16.36
N ASN A 61 2.74 12.24 17.65
CA ASN A 61 2.74 13.26 18.71
C ASN A 61 4.03 14.07 18.71
N ALA A 62 5.18 13.42 18.57
CA ALA A 62 6.46 14.12 18.51
C ALA A 62 6.60 15.05 17.30
N ALA A 63 5.99 14.72 16.16
CA ALA A 63 5.95 15.61 14.99
C ALA A 63 4.96 16.76 15.21
N MET A 64 3.76 16.47 15.76
CA MET A 64 2.75 17.48 16.06
C MET A 64 3.24 18.55 17.02
N GLU A 65 3.94 18.17 18.07
CA GLU A 65 4.52 19.11 19.07
C GLU A 65 5.52 20.11 18.46
N ARG A 66 6.10 19.79 17.29
CA ARG A 66 7.04 20.67 16.56
C ARG A 66 6.35 21.58 15.55
N LEU A 67 5.10 21.31 15.23
CA LEU A 67 4.33 22.19 14.33
C LEU A 67 3.87 23.45 15.05
N PRO A 68 3.68 24.57 14.32
CA PRO A 68 2.98 25.74 14.81
C PRO A 68 1.59 25.37 15.37
N GLU A 69 1.12 26.06 16.40
CA GLU A 69 -0.15 25.73 17.09
C GLU A 69 -1.35 25.69 16.13
N ASP A 70 -1.38 26.57 15.14
CA ASP A 70 -2.44 26.65 14.11
C ASP A 70 -2.46 25.45 13.15
N LYS A 71 -1.38 24.64 13.12
CA LYS A 71 -1.23 23.42 12.32
C LYS A 71 -1.31 22.13 13.13
N GLN A 72 -1.37 22.23 14.45
CA GLN A 72 -1.55 21.07 15.32
C GLN A 72 -3.01 20.62 15.25
N THR A 73 -3.20 19.31 15.09
CA THR A 73 -4.52 18.68 15.07
C THR A 73 -4.56 17.45 15.93
N THR A 74 -5.75 17.07 16.35
CA THR A 74 -5.99 15.80 17.04
C THR A 74 -6.15 14.67 16.01
N TRP A 75 -5.74 13.49 16.40
CA TRP A 75 -5.93 12.27 15.59
C TRP A 75 -6.51 11.17 16.46
N ASP A 76 -7.11 10.16 15.85
CA ASP A 76 -7.63 9.00 16.58
C ASP A 76 -6.93 7.71 16.13
N ASN A 77 -6.90 6.73 17.03
CA ASN A 77 -6.23 5.46 16.80
C ASN A 77 -7.00 4.48 15.90
N GLN A 78 -8.19 4.83 15.44
CA GLN A 78 -8.96 4.02 14.49
C GLN A 78 -8.69 4.43 13.05
N LYS A 79 -8.51 5.74 12.83
CA LYS A 79 -8.33 6.32 11.50
C LYS A 79 -6.89 6.74 11.22
N GLY A 80 -6.06 6.84 12.26
CA GLY A 80 -4.73 7.44 12.18
C GLY A 80 -4.79 8.96 11.96
N LEU A 81 -3.62 9.55 11.73
CA LEU A 81 -3.52 10.98 11.43
C LEU A 81 -3.96 11.26 9.99
N GLN A 82 -4.84 12.24 9.83
CA GLN A 82 -5.25 12.75 8.53
C GLN A 82 -4.98 14.24 8.46
N LEU A 83 -4.31 14.70 7.40
CA LEU A 83 -3.96 16.11 7.18
C LEU A 83 -4.36 16.57 5.77
N PRO A 84 -4.68 17.86 5.62
CA PRO A 84 -4.76 18.48 4.30
C PRO A 84 -3.45 18.34 3.53
N ALA A 85 -3.50 18.25 2.21
CA ALA A 85 -2.32 18.18 1.34
C ALA A 85 -1.30 19.29 1.63
N SER A 86 -1.79 20.52 1.91
CA SER A 86 -0.98 21.69 2.25
C SER A 86 -0.10 21.51 3.49
N ASP A 87 -0.47 20.65 4.42
CA ASP A 87 0.20 20.50 5.72
C ASP A 87 1.11 19.26 5.78
N THR A 88 0.99 18.34 4.80
CA THR A 88 1.78 17.12 4.76
C THR A 88 3.29 17.38 4.74
N ALA A 89 3.75 18.37 3.97
CA ALA A 89 5.17 18.73 3.87
C ALA A 89 5.71 19.27 5.19
N ALA A 90 4.94 20.14 5.87
CA ALA A 90 5.34 20.68 7.17
C ALA A 90 5.45 19.57 8.23
N PHE A 91 4.48 18.65 8.27
CA PHE A 91 4.51 17.50 9.14
C PHE A 91 5.73 16.59 8.87
N MET A 92 6.02 16.28 7.61
CA MET A 92 7.19 15.46 7.24
C MET A 92 8.51 16.12 7.63
N ASN A 93 8.62 17.44 7.57
CA ASN A 93 9.80 18.16 8.03
C ASN A 93 9.94 18.07 9.57
N ALA A 94 8.87 18.34 10.30
CA ALA A 94 8.83 18.19 11.75
C ALA A 94 9.18 16.75 12.22
N LEU A 95 8.73 15.74 11.46
CA LEU A 95 9.06 14.35 11.70
C LEU A 95 10.56 14.05 11.49
N ARG A 96 11.16 14.60 10.41
CA ARG A 96 12.60 14.42 10.11
C ARG A 96 13.53 15.12 11.11
N GLU A 97 13.11 16.23 11.69
CA GLU A 97 13.84 16.92 12.76
C GLU A 97 13.90 16.11 14.05
N GLY A 98 12.96 15.18 14.20
CA GLY A 98 12.93 14.24 15.33
C GLY A 98 13.84 13.02 15.10
N LYS A 99 14.16 12.34 16.20
CA LYS A 99 14.84 11.04 16.13
C LYS A 99 13.81 9.95 15.78
N MET A 100 13.87 9.44 14.55
CA MET A 100 13.05 8.30 14.16
C MET A 100 13.45 7.04 14.95
N PRO A 101 12.50 6.37 15.62
CA PRO A 101 12.77 5.07 16.22
C PRO A 101 12.96 4.01 15.13
N LEU A 102 13.48 2.84 15.52
CA LEU A 102 13.45 1.67 14.65
C LEU A 102 12.07 1.00 14.71
N SER A 103 11.75 0.24 13.68
CA SER A 103 10.55 -0.61 13.62
C SER A 103 10.59 -1.74 14.67
N PRO A 104 9.49 -2.48 14.86
CA PRO A 104 9.45 -3.62 15.77
C PRO A 104 10.52 -4.70 15.52
N ASN A 105 10.97 -4.84 14.28
CA ASN A 105 12.02 -5.80 13.88
C ASN A 105 13.41 -5.16 13.70
N GLY A 106 13.58 -3.90 14.08
CA GLY A 106 14.85 -3.17 14.03
C GLY A 106 15.17 -2.54 12.67
N SER A 107 14.31 -2.67 11.66
CA SER A 107 14.49 -2.04 10.35
C SER A 107 14.13 -0.55 10.39
N LYS A 108 14.49 0.19 9.33
CA LYS A 108 14.16 1.60 9.18
C LYS A 108 12.67 1.79 8.92
N LEU A 109 12.06 2.79 9.57
CA LEU A 109 10.70 3.22 9.29
C LEU A 109 10.66 4.11 8.03
N ILE A 110 9.60 3.95 7.24
CA ILE A 110 9.36 4.66 5.98
C ILE A 110 8.02 5.39 6.13
N PRO A 111 8.03 6.67 6.50
CA PRO A 111 6.81 7.47 6.58
C PRO A 111 6.29 7.78 5.17
N CYS A 112 5.00 7.64 4.96
CA CYS A 112 4.35 7.84 3.67
C CYS A 112 2.91 8.33 3.82
N TRP A 113 2.35 8.86 2.74
CA TRP A 113 0.99 9.37 2.69
C TRP A 113 0.14 8.55 1.73
N LEU A 114 -1.13 8.38 2.08
CA LEU A 114 -2.14 7.78 1.22
C LEU A 114 -3.31 8.75 1.11
N PRO A 115 -3.79 9.11 -0.10
CA PRO A 115 -5.03 9.86 -0.25
C PRO A 115 -6.18 9.13 0.46
N VAL A 116 -7.00 9.85 1.23
CA VAL A 116 -8.15 9.27 1.94
C VAL A 116 -9.20 8.78 0.95
N SER A 117 -9.31 9.47 -0.18
CA SER A 117 -10.14 9.07 -1.32
C SER A 117 -9.50 9.53 -2.61
N PRO A 118 -9.52 8.72 -3.69
CA PRO A 118 -8.99 9.11 -5.00
C PRO A 118 -9.68 10.35 -5.58
N SER A 119 -10.92 10.62 -5.17
CA SER A 119 -11.71 11.79 -5.59
C SER A 119 -11.54 13.01 -4.68
N GLN A 120 -10.80 12.88 -3.58
CA GLN A 120 -10.56 13.93 -2.58
C GLN A 120 -9.06 14.01 -2.31
N GLU A 121 -8.31 14.55 -3.26
CA GLU A 121 -6.85 14.75 -3.14
C GLU A 121 -6.46 15.80 -2.07
N GLU A 122 -7.45 16.35 -1.37
CA GLU A 122 -7.24 17.38 -0.36
C GLU A 122 -6.88 16.82 1.01
N LEU A 123 -7.19 15.53 1.28
CA LEU A 123 -6.97 14.91 2.58
C LEU A 123 -6.12 13.64 2.44
N TYR A 124 -5.01 13.60 3.19
CA TYR A 124 -4.07 12.50 3.20
C TYR A 124 -3.99 11.84 4.57
N GLN A 125 -3.93 10.52 4.57
CA GLN A 125 -3.71 9.70 5.76
C GLN A 125 -2.23 9.38 5.90
N PHE A 126 -1.67 9.66 7.08
CA PHE A 126 -0.30 9.32 7.42
C PHE A 126 -0.17 7.83 7.71
N ASN A 127 0.82 7.21 7.10
CA ASN A 127 1.15 5.80 7.30
C ASN A 127 2.66 5.64 7.51
N VAL A 128 3.06 4.55 8.14
CA VAL A 128 4.46 4.24 8.37
C VAL A 128 4.72 2.79 7.98
N CYS A 129 5.45 2.60 6.90
CA CYS A 129 5.87 1.29 6.42
C CYS A 129 7.21 0.88 7.03
N TYR A 130 7.48 -0.42 7.05
CA TYR A 130 8.79 -0.99 7.35
C TYR A 130 8.98 -2.33 6.67
N GLY A 131 10.23 -2.68 6.36
CA GLY A 131 10.60 -3.91 5.68
C GLY A 131 10.84 -5.09 6.61
N ASP A 132 11.46 -6.12 6.06
CA ASP A 132 12.06 -7.20 6.85
C ASP A 132 13.24 -6.68 7.71
N ALA A 133 13.90 -7.54 8.45
CA ALA A 133 15.04 -7.17 9.30
C ALA A 133 16.22 -6.58 8.50
N SER A 134 16.29 -6.82 7.20
CA SER A 134 17.29 -6.24 6.29
C SER A 134 16.82 -4.95 5.64
N GLY A 135 15.57 -4.51 5.92
CA GLY A 135 14.99 -3.30 5.36
C GLY A 135 14.43 -3.45 3.94
N ASN A 136 14.24 -4.69 3.47
CA ASN A 136 13.64 -4.96 2.16
C ASN A 136 12.12 -5.15 2.27
N PRO A 137 11.34 -4.96 1.17
CA PRO A 137 9.94 -5.35 1.14
C PRO A 137 9.79 -6.85 1.40
N ILE A 138 8.68 -7.24 2.01
CA ILE A 138 8.35 -8.64 2.29
C ILE A 138 8.15 -9.42 0.99
N PHE A 139 7.50 -8.76 0.03
CA PHE A 139 7.34 -9.24 -1.35
C PHE A 139 7.61 -8.08 -2.29
N ASN A 140 8.12 -8.36 -3.48
CA ASN A 140 8.38 -7.36 -4.51
C ASN A 140 7.74 -7.74 -5.86
N GLY A 141 7.65 -6.78 -6.77
CA GLY A 141 6.97 -6.95 -8.05
C GLY A 141 7.61 -7.97 -8.99
N THR A 142 8.89 -8.34 -8.79
CA THR A 142 9.52 -9.39 -9.62
C THR A 142 8.95 -10.79 -9.35
N GLN A 143 8.29 -10.98 -8.20
CA GLN A 143 7.60 -12.21 -7.80
C GLN A 143 6.17 -12.29 -8.34
N VAL A 144 5.64 -11.19 -8.90
CA VAL A 144 4.32 -11.17 -9.55
C VAL A 144 4.44 -11.89 -10.90
N LYS A 145 3.75 -13.01 -11.04
CA LYS A 145 3.73 -13.80 -12.27
C LYS A 145 2.85 -13.18 -13.36
N LYS A 146 1.70 -12.64 -12.95
CA LYS A 146 0.68 -12.07 -13.82
C LYS A 146 -0.02 -10.91 -13.13
N CYS A 147 -0.33 -9.89 -13.90
CA CYS A 147 -1.08 -8.73 -13.44
C CYS A 147 -2.12 -8.34 -14.49
N ALA A 148 -3.33 -8.00 -14.06
CA ALA A 148 -4.42 -7.52 -14.90
C ALA A 148 -5.18 -6.40 -14.18
N VAL A 149 -5.83 -5.53 -14.95
CA VAL A 149 -6.74 -4.51 -14.42
C VAL A 149 -8.17 -4.93 -14.71
N GLU A 150 -9.00 -4.89 -13.69
CA GLU A 150 -10.42 -5.20 -13.79
C GLU A 150 -11.25 -4.11 -13.11
N LYS A 151 -12.49 -3.93 -13.57
CA LYS A 151 -13.44 -3.06 -12.88
C LYS A 151 -14.06 -3.84 -11.73
N SER A 152 -14.02 -3.24 -10.53
CA SER A 152 -14.60 -3.84 -9.34
C SER A 152 -16.12 -3.70 -9.33
N ASP A 153 -16.83 -4.79 -9.21
CA ASP A 153 -18.29 -4.80 -9.05
C ASP A 153 -18.74 -4.22 -7.70
N TYR A 154 -17.83 -4.17 -6.73
CA TYR A 154 -18.13 -3.72 -5.37
C TYR A 154 -17.91 -2.22 -5.15
N THR A 155 -16.80 -1.70 -5.69
CA THR A 155 -16.41 -0.31 -5.50
C THR A 155 -16.82 0.56 -6.69
N GLY A 156 -17.11 -0.05 -7.84
CA GLY A 156 -17.33 0.63 -9.12
C GLY A 156 -16.04 1.25 -9.71
N GLY A 157 -14.93 1.19 -8.99
CA GLY A 157 -13.61 1.62 -9.42
C GLY A 157 -12.83 0.52 -10.15
N TYR A 158 -11.56 0.80 -10.42
CA TYR A 158 -10.65 -0.17 -11.03
C TYR A 158 -9.74 -0.79 -9.97
N GLU A 159 -9.33 -2.03 -10.21
CA GLU A 159 -8.44 -2.80 -9.33
C GLU A 159 -7.34 -3.47 -10.15
N VAL A 160 -6.13 -3.50 -9.59
CA VAL A 160 -5.01 -4.24 -10.15
C VAL A 160 -4.96 -5.60 -9.50
N LEU A 161 -5.32 -6.63 -10.23
CA LEU A 161 -5.27 -8.01 -9.77
C LEU A 161 -3.89 -8.59 -10.05
N MET A 162 -3.23 -9.10 -9.02
CA MET A 162 -1.89 -9.68 -9.08
C MET A 162 -1.93 -11.15 -8.71
N GLN A 163 -1.13 -11.94 -9.40
CA GLN A 163 -0.91 -13.35 -9.11
C GLN A 163 0.58 -13.58 -8.92
N PHE A 164 1.00 -14.05 -7.76
CA PHE A 164 2.37 -14.47 -7.49
C PHE A 164 2.72 -15.80 -8.18
N ASP A 165 4.00 -16.05 -8.39
CA ASP A 165 4.48 -17.38 -8.77
C ASP A 165 4.19 -18.43 -7.67
N MET A 166 4.27 -19.73 -8.01
CA MET A 166 3.91 -20.79 -7.08
C MET A 166 4.71 -20.76 -5.77
N LYS A 167 6.01 -20.49 -5.85
CA LYS A 167 6.88 -20.45 -4.67
C LYS A 167 6.50 -19.28 -3.75
N THR A 168 6.24 -18.13 -4.33
CA THR A 168 5.81 -16.94 -3.60
C THR A 168 4.37 -17.08 -3.08
N ALA A 169 3.50 -17.79 -3.80
CA ALA A 169 2.13 -18.07 -3.36
C ALA A 169 2.08 -18.80 -2.01
N ASP A 170 2.94 -19.80 -1.80
CA ASP A 170 3.04 -20.50 -0.51
C ASP A 170 3.56 -19.59 0.61
N GLN A 171 4.50 -18.69 0.28
CA GLN A 171 5.02 -17.71 1.24
C GLN A 171 3.95 -16.66 1.58
N TRP A 172 3.20 -16.19 0.58
CA TRP A 172 2.09 -15.27 0.74
C TRP A 172 0.98 -15.84 1.62
N GLN A 173 0.60 -17.10 1.41
CA GLN A 173 -0.37 -17.79 2.24
C GLN A 173 0.06 -17.84 3.70
N LYS A 174 1.30 -18.26 3.98
CA LYS A 174 1.87 -18.30 5.34
C LYS A 174 1.93 -16.90 5.97
N PHE A 175 2.33 -15.89 5.18
CA PHE A 175 2.41 -14.52 5.62
C PHE A 175 1.03 -13.98 6.01
N THR A 176 0.02 -14.16 5.15
CA THR A 176 -1.34 -13.67 5.43
C THR A 176 -1.99 -14.41 6.59
N ALA A 177 -1.76 -15.73 6.74
CA ALA A 177 -2.20 -16.50 7.91
C ALA A 177 -1.61 -15.97 9.23
N ALA A 178 -0.32 -15.60 9.24
CA ALA A 178 0.38 -15.09 10.42
C ALA A 178 0.06 -13.62 10.74
N ASN A 179 -0.53 -12.87 9.80
CA ASN A 179 -0.77 -11.44 9.92
C ASN A 179 -2.25 -11.07 9.73
N VAL A 180 -3.18 -11.97 10.05
CA VAL A 180 -4.61 -11.67 10.05
C VAL A 180 -4.89 -10.48 10.98
N HIS A 181 -5.74 -9.57 10.53
CA HIS A 181 -6.10 -8.29 11.14
C HIS A 181 -4.98 -7.22 11.16
N LYS A 182 -3.80 -7.51 10.64
CA LYS A 182 -2.76 -6.50 10.43
C LYS A 182 -2.91 -5.83 9.06
N ARG A 183 -2.40 -4.61 8.97
CA ARG A 183 -2.35 -3.85 7.72
C ARG A 183 -1.03 -4.07 7.02
N VAL A 184 -1.05 -4.01 5.69
CA VAL A 184 0.15 -4.02 4.85
C VAL A 184 0.14 -2.82 3.92
N GLY A 185 1.34 -2.29 3.62
CA GLY A 185 1.50 -1.21 2.66
C GLY A 185 1.94 -1.76 1.30
N MET A 186 1.26 -1.38 0.24
CA MET A 186 1.69 -1.63 -1.13
C MET A 186 2.30 -0.34 -1.68
N MET A 187 3.61 -0.34 -1.91
CA MET A 187 4.36 0.85 -2.29
C MET A 187 4.97 0.72 -3.67
N LEU A 188 5.11 1.86 -4.33
CA LEU A 188 5.90 2.04 -5.54
C LEU A 188 7.05 3.01 -5.22
N GLY A 189 8.29 2.55 -5.38
CA GLY A 189 9.45 3.27 -4.86
C GLY A 189 9.53 3.27 -3.34
N SER A 190 10.17 4.31 -2.80
CA SER A 190 10.40 4.46 -1.35
C SER A 190 9.43 5.43 -0.67
N ASP A 191 8.49 6.02 -1.41
CA ASP A 191 7.70 7.17 -0.94
C ASP A 191 6.23 7.14 -1.36
N ARG A 192 5.87 6.38 -2.41
CA ARG A 192 4.50 6.34 -2.91
C ARG A 192 3.75 5.12 -2.38
N LEU A 193 2.91 5.33 -1.38
CA LEU A 193 1.97 4.32 -0.90
C LEU A 193 0.76 4.27 -1.85
N LEU A 194 0.54 3.11 -2.46
CA LEU A 194 -0.57 2.87 -3.41
C LEU A 194 -1.84 2.41 -2.70
N ASN A 195 -1.67 1.55 -1.69
CA ASN A 195 -2.77 0.98 -0.91
C ASN A 195 -2.28 0.51 0.47
N ALA A 196 -3.20 0.44 1.42
CA ALA A 196 -2.92 0.04 2.80
C ALA A 196 -4.00 -0.92 3.35
N PRO A 197 -4.24 -2.07 2.70
CA PRO A 197 -5.31 -2.98 3.07
C PRO A 197 -5.04 -3.69 4.40
N GLN A 198 -6.11 -4.08 5.08
CA GLN A 198 -6.07 -5.01 6.19
C GLN A 198 -6.23 -6.45 5.70
N ILE A 199 -5.41 -7.35 6.20
CA ILE A 199 -5.51 -8.79 5.93
C ILE A 199 -6.68 -9.33 6.75
N MET A 200 -7.76 -9.77 6.09
CA MET A 200 -8.96 -10.26 6.76
C MET A 200 -8.94 -11.75 7.04
N CYS A 201 -8.17 -12.52 6.28
CA CYS A 201 -8.01 -13.97 6.43
C CYS A 201 -6.75 -14.43 5.72
N GLU A 202 -6.41 -15.70 5.92
CA GLU A 202 -5.42 -16.41 5.10
C GLU A 202 -5.81 -16.35 3.62
N ILE A 203 -4.84 -16.04 2.74
CA ILE A 203 -5.05 -15.94 1.30
C ILE A 203 -4.23 -17.03 0.60
N ALA A 204 -4.90 -18.11 0.23
CA ALA A 204 -4.29 -19.18 -0.55
C ALA A 204 -4.14 -18.79 -2.03
N GLY A 205 -3.28 -19.55 -2.74
CA GLY A 205 -3.13 -19.44 -4.19
C GLY A 205 -2.39 -18.19 -4.70
N GLY A 206 -1.92 -17.31 -3.81
CA GLY A 206 -1.04 -16.19 -4.18
C GLY A 206 -1.73 -15.03 -4.89
N ALA A 207 -3.05 -14.90 -4.77
CA ALA A 207 -3.78 -13.74 -5.30
C ALA A 207 -3.65 -12.53 -4.37
N CYS A 208 -3.53 -11.33 -4.97
CA CYS A 208 -3.49 -10.06 -4.27
C CYS A 208 -4.06 -8.96 -5.16
N CYS A 209 -4.61 -7.89 -4.60
CA CYS A 209 -5.13 -6.77 -5.38
C CYS A 209 -4.72 -5.40 -4.81
N ILE A 210 -4.63 -4.41 -5.69
CA ILE A 210 -4.53 -3.00 -5.36
C ILE A 210 -5.84 -2.35 -5.77
N SER A 211 -6.50 -1.67 -4.85
CA SER A 211 -7.72 -0.92 -5.07
C SER A 211 -7.59 0.50 -4.51
N GLY A 212 -8.50 1.40 -4.87
CA GLY A 212 -8.51 2.77 -4.35
C GLY A 212 -7.53 3.71 -5.06
N THR A 213 -7.04 3.34 -6.24
CA THR A 213 -6.28 4.19 -7.15
C THR A 213 -7.15 4.59 -8.36
N THR A 214 -6.69 5.54 -9.17
CA THR A 214 -7.38 5.91 -10.40
C THR A 214 -7.26 4.81 -11.46
N GLU A 215 -8.14 4.84 -12.47
CA GLU A 215 -8.08 3.90 -13.60
C GLU A 215 -6.73 3.94 -14.31
N GLU A 216 -6.21 5.14 -14.55
CA GLU A 216 -4.94 5.38 -15.23
C GLU A 216 -3.77 4.84 -14.40
N GLU A 217 -3.76 5.06 -13.09
CA GLU A 217 -2.76 4.48 -12.18
C GLU A 217 -2.82 2.95 -12.19
N CYS A 218 -4.02 2.35 -12.20
CA CYS A 218 -4.16 0.89 -12.30
C CYS A 218 -3.48 0.35 -13.57
N TYR A 219 -3.70 0.98 -14.72
CA TYR A 219 -3.06 0.58 -15.98
C TYR A 219 -1.55 0.77 -15.94
N ALA A 220 -1.06 1.87 -15.37
CA ALA A 220 0.36 2.13 -15.22
C ALA A 220 1.04 1.10 -14.31
N ILE A 221 0.46 0.78 -13.15
CA ILE A 221 0.96 -0.25 -12.23
C ILE A 221 1.02 -1.62 -12.92
N ALA A 222 -0.05 -1.99 -13.65
CA ALA A 222 -0.09 -3.27 -14.36
C ALA A 222 1.01 -3.34 -15.43
N ASN A 223 1.27 -2.24 -16.16
CA ASN A 223 2.35 -2.17 -17.14
C ASN A 223 3.72 -2.32 -16.49
N ILE A 224 3.96 -1.69 -15.32
CA ILE A 224 5.20 -1.84 -14.56
C ILE A 224 5.42 -3.30 -14.14
N LEU A 225 4.39 -3.95 -13.60
CA LEU A 225 4.48 -5.32 -13.07
C LEU A 225 4.56 -6.39 -14.17
N ASN A 226 4.05 -6.11 -15.37
CA ASN A 226 4.10 -7.02 -16.52
C ASN A 226 5.36 -6.86 -17.38
N LYS A 227 6.10 -5.75 -17.26
CA LYS A 227 7.41 -5.57 -17.91
C LYS A 227 8.45 -6.38 -17.12
N LYS A 228 8.85 -7.51 -17.67
CA LYS A 228 9.96 -8.35 -17.16
C LYS A 228 11.15 -8.28 -18.07
#